data_c7bf687beb925a683152571ac448db29
#
_entry.id   c7bf687beb925a683152571ac448db29
#
_cell.length_a   1.000
_cell.length_b   1.000
_cell.length_c   1.000
_cell.angle_alpha   90.00
_cell.angle_beta   90.00
_cell.angle_gamma   90.00
#
_symmetry.space_group_name_H-M   'P 1'
#
loop_
_entity.id
_entity.type
_entity.pdbx_description
1 polymer ?
#
loop_
_entity_poly.entity_id
_entity_poly.type
_entity_poly.pdbx_seq_one_letter_code
_entity_poly.pdbx_strand_id
1 'polypeptide(L)'
;SGGQQQRVACARALVSRPELIFGDEPTGNLDSNASREVLEILRTAVDKDGQTVVIVTHDARAASYADRVVFLRDGNIVDEMRDPDMDSILRVMAGMED
;
A
#
# COMPACT_ATOMS: atom_id res chain seq x y z
N SER A 1 3.31 -14.90 9.59
CA SER A 1 4.56 -14.76 10.32
C SER A 1 4.48 -13.69 11.41
N GLY A 2 5.36 -13.76 12.40
CA GLY A 2 5.40 -12.79 13.49
C GLY A 2 5.72 -11.38 13.02
N GLY A 3 6.57 -11.24 11.99
CA GLY A 3 6.92 -9.94 11.43
C GLY A 3 5.74 -9.26 10.76
N GLN A 4 4.92 -10.01 10.04
CA GLN A 4 3.70 -9.46 9.42
C GLN A 4 2.69 -9.02 10.46
N GLN A 5 2.50 -9.80 11.51
CA GLN A 5 1.58 -9.44 12.59
C GLN A 5 2.05 -8.17 13.30
N GLN A 6 3.35 -8.02 13.49
CA GLN A 6 3.90 -6.82 14.11
C GLN A 6 3.69 -5.58 13.25
N ARG A 7 3.89 -5.69 11.93
CA ARG A 7 3.63 -4.58 11.01
C ARG A 7 2.17 -4.16 11.01
N VAL A 8 1.26 -5.15 11.03
CA VAL A 8 -0.18 -4.88 11.09
C VAL A 8 -0.53 -4.14 12.39
N ALA A 9 0.00 -4.61 13.52
CA ALA A 9 -0.26 -3.97 14.81
C ALA A 9 0.25 -2.53 14.85
N CYS A 10 1.44 -2.28 14.33
CA CYS A 10 2.01 -0.92 14.26
C CYS A 10 1.17 -0.01 13.38
N ALA A 11 0.75 -0.50 12.21
CA ALA A 11 -0.06 0.29 11.29
C ALA A 11 -1.43 0.63 11.91
N ARG A 12 -2.05 -0.34 12.60
CA ARG A 12 -3.32 -0.11 13.28
C ARG A 12 -3.19 0.91 14.41
N ALA A 13 -2.07 0.88 15.12
CA ALA A 13 -1.82 1.85 16.18
C ALA A 13 -1.68 3.27 15.64
N LEU A 14 -1.12 3.41 14.45
CA LEU A 14 -0.95 4.71 13.80
C LEU A 14 -2.26 5.25 13.22
N VAL A 15 -3.21 4.37 12.89
CA VAL A 15 -4.44 4.77 12.19
C VAL A 15 -5.65 4.14 12.87
N SER A 16 -5.97 4.62 14.06
CA SER A 16 -7.12 4.08 14.81
C SER A 16 -8.43 4.75 14.38
N ARG A 17 -8.99 4.30 13.26
CA ARG A 17 -10.31 4.73 12.79
C ARG A 17 -11.15 3.51 12.45
N PRO A 18 -12.42 3.44 12.92
CA PRO A 18 -13.27 2.28 12.65
C PRO A 18 -13.56 2.02 11.19
N GLU A 19 -13.57 3.06 10.36
CA GLU A 19 -13.84 2.97 8.92
C GLU A 19 -12.59 2.75 8.08
N LEU A 20 -11.46 2.42 8.70
CA LEU A 20 -10.22 2.16 7.99
C LEU A 20 -10.13 0.72 7.53
N ILE A 21 -9.79 0.54 6.24
CA ILE A 21 -9.46 -0.77 5.69
C ILE A 21 -7.93 -0.87 5.63
N PHE A 22 -7.39 -1.95 6.20
CA PHE A 22 -5.95 -2.16 6.19
C PHE A 22 -5.61 -3.47 5.48
N GLY A 23 -4.64 -3.41 4.53
CA GLY A 23 -4.14 -4.58 3.83
C GLY A 23 -2.62 -4.68 3.91
N ASP A 24 -2.10 -5.83 4.35
CA ASP A 24 -0.67 -6.14 4.35
C ASP A 24 -0.39 -7.11 3.22
N GLU A 25 0.22 -6.61 2.15
CA GLU A 25 0.47 -7.36 0.91
C GLU A 25 -0.82 -8.02 0.38
N PRO A 26 -1.89 -7.23 0.15
CA PRO A 26 -3.20 -7.83 -0.16
C PRO A 26 -3.23 -8.61 -1.47
N THR A 27 -2.25 -8.43 -2.34
CA THR A 27 -2.16 -9.14 -3.62
C THR A 27 -0.97 -10.11 -3.70
N GLY A 28 -0.32 -10.38 -2.57
CA GLY A 28 0.95 -11.11 -2.54
C GLY A 28 0.91 -12.52 -3.10
N ASN A 29 -0.22 -13.22 -2.98
CA ASN A 29 -0.38 -14.61 -3.43
C ASN A 29 -1.34 -14.75 -4.61
N LEU A 30 -1.68 -13.64 -5.27
CA LEU A 30 -2.66 -13.63 -6.34
C LEU A 30 -2.00 -13.47 -7.71
N ASP A 31 -2.63 -14.06 -8.73
CA ASP A 31 -2.21 -13.79 -10.11
C ASP A 31 -2.60 -12.36 -10.53
N SER A 32 -2.18 -11.95 -11.74
CA SER A 32 -2.36 -10.58 -12.21
C SER A 32 -3.83 -10.16 -12.30
N ASN A 33 -4.71 -11.06 -12.75
CA ASN A 33 -6.12 -10.74 -12.86
C ASN A 33 -6.79 -10.62 -11.50
N ALA A 34 -6.52 -11.56 -10.59
CA ALA A 34 -7.07 -11.53 -9.25
C ALA A 34 -6.54 -10.33 -8.46
N SER A 35 -5.26 -9.99 -8.63
CA SER A 35 -4.66 -8.80 -8.03
C SER A 35 -5.38 -7.53 -8.47
N ARG A 36 -5.61 -7.39 -9.77
CA ARG A 36 -6.31 -6.22 -10.30
C ARG A 36 -7.72 -6.11 -9.74
N GLU A 37 -8.44 -7.22 -9.65
CA GLU A 37 -9.80 -7.22 -9.10
C GLU A 37 -9.82 -6.75 -7.65
N VAL A 38 -8.90 -7.23 -6.83
CA VAL A 38 -8.79 -6.79 -5.43
C VAL A 38 -8.49 -5.30 -5.35
N LEU A 39 -7.53 -4.83 -6.14
CA LEU A 39 -7.15 -3.41 -6.13
C LEU A 39 -8.28 -2.50 -6.61
N GLU A 40 -9.05 -2.94 -7.60
CA GLU A 40 -10.21 -2.20 -8.08
C GLU A 40 -11.32 -2.14 -7.03
N ILE A 41 -11.55 -3.22 -6.28
CA ILE A 41 -12.51 -3.23 -5.18
C ILE A 41 -12.09 -2.22 -4.11
N LEU A 42 -10.81 -2.21 -3.74
CA LEU A 42 -10.29 -1.27 -2.75
C LEU A 42 -10.40 0.18 -3.26
N ARG A 43 -10.07 0.40 -4.52
CA ARG A 43 -10.19 1.74 -5.11
C ARG A 43 -11.63 2.22 -5.11
N THR A 44 -12.58 1.35 -5.44
CA THR A 44 -14.00 1.67 -5.43
C THR A 44 -14.48 2.03 -4.02
N ALA A 45 -14.00 1.32 -3.01
CA ALA A 45 -14.36 1.62 -1.62
C ALA A 45 -13.94 3.04 -1.23
N VAL A 46 -12.78 3.49 -1.67
CA VAL A 46 -12.31 4.86 -1.44
C VAL A 46 -13.17 5.86 -2.20
N ASP A 47 -13.36 5.65 -3.49
CA ASP A 47 -13.99 6.64 -4.38
C ASP A 47 -15.49 6.75 -4.16
N LYS A 48 -16.18 5.65 -3.92
CA LYS A 48 -17.65 5.64 -3.81
C LYS A 48 -18.14 5.62 -2.37
N ASP A 49 -17.46 4.87 -1.50
CA ASP A 49 -17.93 4.66 -0.14
C ASP A 49 -17.22 5.56 0.88
N GLY A 50 -16.30 6.39 0.43
CA GLY A 50 -15.56 7.30 1.30
C GLY A 50 -14.66 6.61 2.32
N GLN A 51 -14.27 5.36 2.04
CA GLN A 51 -13.40 4.60 2.93
C GLN A 51 -11.97 5.10 2.87
N THR A 52 -11.24 4.91 3.96
CA THR A 52 -9.79 5.10 3.98
C THR A 52 -9.13 3.73 3.89
N VAL A 53 -8.25 3.56 2.91
CA VAL A 53 -7.54 2.30 2.70
C VAL A 53 -6.05 2.54 2.82
N VAL A 54 -5.38 1.74 3.65
CA VAL A 54 -3.92 1.74 3.78
C VAL A 54 -3.41 0.37 3.38
N ILE A 55 -2.46 0.35 2.46
CA ILE A 55 -1.84 -0.88 1.96
C ILE A 55 -0.35 -0.83 2.24
N VAL A 56 0.19 -1.92 2.80
CA VAL A 56 1.62 -2.13 2.90
C VAL A 56 2.01 -3.13 1.81
N THR A 57 2.90 -2.75 0.91
CA THR A 57 3.23 -3.62 -0.22
C THR A 57 4.65 -3.33 -0.75
N HIS A 58 5.23 -4.35 -1.37
CA HIS A 58 6.46 -4.24 -2.16
C HIS A 58 6.16 -4.19 -3.66
N ASP A 59 4.89 -4.24 -4.03
CA ASP A 59 4.44 -4.31 -5.41
C ASP A 59 4.12 -2.90 -5.93
N ALA A 60 4.91 -2.43 -6.91
CA ALA A 60 4.73 -1.12 -7.52
C ALA A 60 3.35 -0.97 -8.18
N ARG A 61 2.81 -2.06 -8.74
CA ARG A 61 1.48 -2.02 -9.35
C ARG A 61 0.41 -1.73 -8.31
N ALA A 62 0.47 -2.41 -7.16
CA ALA A 62 -0.48 -2.18 -6.07
C ALA A 62 -0.36 -0.74 -5.58
N ALA A 63 0.86 -0.25 -5.39
CA ALA A 63 1.10 1.12 -4.94
C ALA A 63 0.57 2.16 -5.91
N SER A 64 0.57 1.87 -7.22
CA SER A 64 0.11 2.82 -8.22
C SER A 64 -1.40 3.12 -8.14
N TYR A 65 -2.17 2.29 -7.45
CA TYR A 65 -3.60 2.53 -7.24
C TYR A 65 -3.88 3.55 -6.14
N ALA A 66 -2.88 3.92 -5.37
CA ALA A 66 -3.06 4.82 -4.23
C ALA A 66 -3.10 6.29 -4.65
N ASP A 67 -3.69 7.13 -3.80
CA ASP A 67 -3.62 8.58 -3.96
C ASP A 67 -2.28 9.11 -3.47
N ARG A 68 -1.65 8.38 -2.54
CA ARG A 68 -0.40 8.79 -1.92
C ARG A 68 0.42 7.55 -1.61
N VAL A 69 1.70 7.61 -1.90
CA VAL A 69 2.66 6.55 -1.59
C VAL A 69 3.72 7.09 -0.65
N VAL A 70 3.99 6.35 0.42
CA VAL A 70 5.04 6.68 1.39
C VAL A 70 6.07 5.55 1.32
N PHE A 71 7.33 5.90 1.11
CA PHE A 71 8.41 4.94 1.01
C PHE A 71 9.13 4.83 2.34
N LEU A 72 9.22 3.61 2.85
CA LEU A 72 9.85 3.35 4.14
C LEU A 72 11.12 2.51 3.96
N ARG A 73 12.15 2.86 4.72
CA ARG A 73 13.39 2.09 4.79
C ARG A 73 13.89 2.13 6.23
N ASP A 74 14.12 0.95 6.80
CA ASP A 74 14.63 0.81 8.17
C ASP A 74 13.78 1.59 9.20
N GLY A 75 12.46 1.58 8.98
CA GLY A 75 11.52 2.24 9.89
C GLY A 75 11.38 3.75 9.69
N ASN A 76 12.08 4.32 8.71
CA ASN A 76 12.03 5.76 8.44
C ASN A 76 11.40 6.06 7.09
N ILE A 77 10.70 7.20 7.01
CA ILE A 77 10.18 7.69 5.74
C ILE A 77 11.34 8.27 4.94
N VAL A 78 11.59 7.73 3.74
CA VAL A 78 12.69 8.21 2.88
C VAL A 78 12.18 8.97 1.67
N ASP A 79 10.91 8.79 1.28
CA ASP A 79 10.32 9.53 0.19
C ASP A 79 8.80 9.45 0.26
N GLU A 80 8.14 10.32 -0.48
CA GLU A 80 6.69 10.38 -0.57
C GLU A 80 6.29 10.92 -1.94
N MET A 81 5.19 10.38 -2.51
CA MET A 81 4.65 10.95 -3.75
C MET A 81 3.13 10.93 -3.72
N ARG A 82 2.53 11.89 -4.39
CA ARG A 82 1.09 11.99 -4.60
C ARG A 82 0.77 11.71 -6.06
N ASP A 83 -0.41 11.16 -6.30
CA ASP A 83 -0.86 10.78 -7.64
C ASP A 83 0.21 9.97 -8.36
N PRO A 84 0.65 8.84 -7.76
CA PRO A 84 1.79 8.10 -8.26
C PRO A 84 1.49 7.41 -9.58
N ASP A 85 2.53 7.27 -10.41
CA ASP A 85 2.50 6.36 -11.55
C ASP A 85 3.55 5.27 -11.34
N MET A 86 3.41 4.18 -12.09
CA MET A 86 4.24 3.01 -11.90
C MET A 86 5.72 3.28 -12.16
N ASP A 87 6.03 4.07 -13.19
CA ASP A 87 7.41 4.39 -13.53
C ASP A 87 8.11 5.19 -12.43
N SER A 88 7.41 6.17 -11.86
CA SER A 88 7.97 6.98 -10.78
C SER A 88 8.20 6.14 -9.52
N ILE A 89 7.25 5.24 -9.21
CA ILE A 89 7.40 4.33 -8.07
C ILE A 89 8.62 3.44 -8.27
N LEU A 90 8.76 2.84 -9.44
CA LEU A 90 9.88 1.94 -9.73
C LEU A 90 11.22 2.65 -9.63
N ARG A 91 11.30 3.91 -10.04
CA ARG A 91 12.52 4.71 -9.92
C ARG A 91 12.93 4.93 -8.48
N VAL A 92 11.97 5.27 -7.62
CA VAL A 92 12.26 5.47 -6.20
C VAL A 92 12.68 4.16 -5.56
N MET A 93 11.96 3.07 -5.85
CA MET A 93 12.29 1.75 -5.31
C MET A 93 13.69 1.30 -5.72
N ALA A 94 14.09 1.53 -6.97
CA ALA A 94 15.43 1.19 -7.45
C ALA A 94 16.50 1.96 -6.68
N GLY A 95 16.27 3.24 -6.39
CA GLY A 95 17.19 4.05 -5.61
C GLY A 95 17.32 3.62 -4.16
N MET A 96 16.28 2.99 -3.62
CA MET A 96 16.30 2.51 -2.24
C MET A 96 17.12 1.23 -2.05
N GLU A 97 17.40 0.51 -3.12
CA GLU A 97 18.15 -0.75 -3.06
C GLU A 97 19.67 -0.54 -2.96
N ASP A 98 20.15 0.64 -3.18
CA ASP A 98 21.60 0.96 -3.18
C ASP A 98 22.15 1.16 -1.76
#